data_f417e08bead2674312f1518c7add26fa
#
_entry.id   f417e08bead2674312f1518c7add26fa
#
_cell.length_a   1.000
_cell.length_b   1.000
_cell.length_c   1.000
_cell.angle_alpha   90.00
_cell.angle_beta   90.00
_cell.angle_gamma   90.00
#
_symmetry.space_group_name_H-M   'P 1'
#
loop_
_entity.id
_entity.type
_entity.pdbx_description
1 polymer ?
#
loop_
_entity_poly.entity_id
_entity_poly.type
_entity_poly.pdbx_seq_one_letter_code
_entity_poly.pdbx_strand_id
1 'polypeptide(L)'
;MIVSAFRGEVFKQVRRPAIRVTIIILLVLAVGLGYVLTWVIANHPPAATGRRGGGLTASDIAALKQGLYPASLVRQTLGGWANLGGVFALILGVLFQGSEYGWETVKTMYIQRPGRLTMLSGKLGALTLTVMAMALSLFAVNAIASYAIASADGGATTFPSGLDLLKGLSAIWLIFEFWALLGVGLATLFRQSAMAIGLGLAYGLIIEDLVFGLLGRLNSDTIKSIQEWFPISNAGYLVASFGATAPTGGPPAAAPLADGPHAVLVLLVWAAGLGALTAVVVRRRDVT
;
A
#
# COMPACT_ATOMS: atom_id res chain seq x y z
N MET A 1 12.06 -24.63 -15.07
CA MET A 1 10.67 -24.31 -15.42
C MET A 1 10.11 -23.11 -14.63
N ILE A 2 10.14 -23.06 -13.28
CA ILE A 2 9.67 -21.88 -12.50
C ILE A 2 10.49 -20.63 -12.86
N VAL A 3 11.81 -20.73 -12.91
CA VAL A 3 12.72 -19.60 -13.24
C VAL A 3 12.43 -19.03 -14.63
N SER A 4 12.14 -19.88 -15.63
CA SER A 4 11.80 -19.41 -16.98
C SER A 4 10.43 -18.70 -17.01
N ALA A 5 9.43 -19.20 -16.28
CA ALA A 5 8.15 -18.54 -16.12
C ALA A 5 8.29 -17.18 -15.42
N PHE A 6 9.06 -17.11 -14.33
CA PHE A 6 9.37 -15.88 -13.61
C PHE A 6 10.06 -14.84 -14.52
N ARG A 7 11.14 -15.24 -15.22
CA ARG A 7 11.86 -14.34 -16.15
C ARG A 7 10.94 -13.81 -17.26
N GLY A 8 10.09 -14.67 -17.83
CA GLY A 8 9.11 -14.27 -18.83
C GLY A 8 8.10 -13.25 -18.30
N GLU A 9 7.61 -13.47 -17.08
CA GLU A 9 6.69 -12.51 -16.44
C GLU A 9 7.37 -11.19 -16.10
N VAL A 10 8.58 -11.19 -15.52
CA VAL A 10 9.35 -9.96 -15.25
C VAL A 10 9.58 -9.17 -16.54
N PHE A 11 10.01 -9.85 -17.62
CA PHE A 11 10.23 -9.20 -18.92
C PHE A 11 8.94 -8.54 -19.46
N LYS A 12 7.81 -9.26 -19.38
CA LYS A 12 6.49 -8.76 -19.77
C LYS A 12 6.10 -7.51 -18.95
N GLN A 13 6.33 -7.53 -17.63
CA GLN A 13 5.96 -6.44 -16.74
C GLN A 13 6.79 -5.17 -16.97
N VAL A 14 8.11 -5.32 -17.14
CA VAL A 14 9.00 -4.18 -17.43
C VAL A 14 8.62 -3.46 -18.73
N ARG A 15 8.05 -4.17 -19.71
CA ARG A 15 7.62 -3.57 -20.98
C ARG A 15 6.20 -3.03 -20.98
N ARG A 16 5.39 -3.31 -19.94
CA ARG A 16 4.00 -2.81 -19.87
C ARG A 16 3.97 -1.34 -19.45
N PRO A 17 3.48 -0.42 -20.29
CA PRO A 17 3.43 1.01 -19.95
C PRO A 17 2.52 1.28 -18.76
N ALA A 18 1.40 0.56 -18.62
CA ALA A 18 0.45 0.74 -17.53
C ALA A 18 1.10 0.59 -16.14
N ILE A 19 2.02 -0.38 -15.96
CA ILE A 19 2.73 -0.61 -14.68
C ILE A 19 3.65 0.57 -14.37
N ARG A 20 4.44 1.01 -15.36
CA ARG A 20 5.34 2.16 -15.19
C ARG A 20 4.57 3.43 -14.87
N VAL A 21 3.49 3.69 -15.61
CA VAL A 21 2.64 4.87 -15.39
C VAL A 21 2.03 4.84 -13.99
N THR A 22 1.53 3.69 -13.53
CA THR A 22 0.99 3.53 -12.17
C THR A 22 2.03 3.88 -11.10
N ILE A 23 3.26 3.38 -11.23
CA ILE A 23 4.35 3.68 -10.28
C ILE A 23 4.75 5.16 -10.37
N ILE A 24 4.91 5.71 -11.58
CA ILE A 24 5.28 7.12 -11.75
C ILE A 24 4.22 8.04 -11.15
N ILE A 25 2.93 7.78 -11.35
CA ILE A 25 1.86 8.57 -10.74
C ILE A 25 1.96 8.53 -9.21
N LEU A 26 2.16 7.34 -8.62
CA LEU A 26 2.37 7.22 -7.17
C LEU A 26 3.54 8.09 -6.70
N LEU A 27 4.70 8.02 -7.38
CA LEU A 27 5.89 8.79 -6.99
C LEU A 27 5.69 10.30 -7.15
N VAL A 28 5.03 10.73 -8.22
CA VAL A 28 4.69 12.16 -8.42
C VAL A 28 3.73 12.65 -7.35
N LEU A 29 2.72 11.87 -7.00
CA LEU A 29 1.81 12.21 -5.90
C LEU A 29 2.55 12.21 -4.56
N ALA A 30 3.47 11.27 -4.33
CA ALA A 30 4.24 11.19 -3.09
C ALA A 30 5.07 12.47 -2.86
N VAL A 31 5.77 12.93 -3.87
CA VAL A 31 6.53 14.19 -3.78
C VAL A 31 5.58 15.39 -3.76
N GLY A 32 4.63 15.45 -4.67
CA GLY A 32 3.74 16.59 -4.83
C GLY A 32 2.87 16.86 -3.60
N LEU A 33 2.15 15.83 -3.12
CA LEU A 33 1.25 15.98 -1.97
C LEU A 33 1.99 15.80 -0.63
N GLY A 34 2.89 14.82 -0.55
CA GLY A 34 3.58 14.49 0.70
C GLY A 34 4.62 15.50 1.12
N TYR A 35 5.32 16.12 0.17
CA TYR A 35 6.42 17.01 0.44
C TYR A 35 6.18 18.44 -0.04
N VAL A 36 5.94 18.66 -1.35
CA VAL A 36 5.82 20.00 -1.92
C VAL A 36 4.62 20.74 -1.36
N LEU A 37 3.44 20.13 -1.39
CA LEU A 37 2.23 20.75 -0.87
C LEU A 37 2.34 21.03 0.65
N THR A 38 2.86 20.06 1.41
CA THR A 38 3.06 20.19 2.86
C THR A 38 4.07 21.31 3.18
N TRP A 39 5.15 21.42 2.41
CA TRP A 39 6.14 22.50 2.54
C TRP A 39 5.54 23.86 2.21
N VAL A 40 4.72 23.97 1.15
CA VAL A 40 4.01 25.20 0.79
C VAL A 40 3.06 25.62 1.92
N ILE A 41 2.27 24.69 2.46
CA ILE A 41 1.36 24.96 3.59
C ILE A 41 2.14 25.42 4.84
N ALA A 42 3.27 24.78 5.12
CA ALA A 42 4.09 25.12 6.28
C ALA A 42 4.77 26.48 6.18
N ASN A 43 5.09 26.97 4.96
CA ASN A 43 5.70 28.28 4.74
C ASN A 43 4.69 29.39 4.40
N HIS A 44 3.52 29.01 3.87
CA HIS A 44 2.42 29.92 3.54
C HIS A 44 1.11 29.38 4.12
N PRO A 45 0.94 29.40 5.45
CA PRO A 45 -0.25 28.87 6.09
C PRO A 45 -1.49 29.62 5.58
N PRO A 46 -2.55 28.90 5.20
CA PRO A 46 -3.78 29.53 4.76
C PRO A 46 -4.34 30.38 5.87
N ALA A 47 -4.82 31.61 5.53
CA ALA A 47 -5.49 32.46 6.49
C ALA A 47 -6.68 31.71 7.10
N ALA A 48 -6.91 31.90 8.41
CA ALA A 48 -8.05 31.33 9.11
C ALA A 48 -9.35 31.83 8.51
N THR A 49 -9.85 31.17 7.47
CA THR A 49 -11.11 31.51 6.81
C THR A 49 -12.21 30.61 7.35
N GLY A 50 -13.05 31.13 8.21
CA GLY A 50 -14.33 30.49 8.45
C GLY A 50 -14.74 30.28 9.90
N ARG A 51 -16.04 30.20 10.10
CA ARG A 51 -16.86 30.10 11.31
C ARG A 51 -16.53 29.02 12.36
N ARG A 52 -15.49 28.19 12.13
CA ARG A 52 -14.93 27.26 13.12
C ARG A 52 -13.43 27.53 13.23
N GLY A 53 -13.10 28.51 14.06
CA GLY A 53 -11.78 29.06 14.30
C GLY A 53 -10.68 27.99 14.51
N GLY A 54 -9.90 27.73 13.49
CA GLY A 54 -8.81 26.78 13.52
C GLY A 54 -7.84 27.04 12.37
N GLY A 55 -7.18 28.21 12.38
CA GLY A 55 -5.93 28.35 11.61
C GLY A 55 -4.87 27.43 12.21
N LEU A 56 -3.90 27.01 11.38
CA LEU A 56 -2.74 26.25 11.87
C LEU A 56 -2.02 27.06 12.95
N THR A 57 -1.81 26.47 14.12
CA THR A 57 -1.04 27.10 15.19
C THR A 57 0.45 27.04 14.84
N ALA A 58 1.26 27.86 15.52
CA ALA A 58 2.71 27.83 15.34
C ALA A 58 3.30 26.45 15.65
N SER A 59 2.72 25.71 16.61
CA SER A 59 3.10 24.34 16.92
C SER A 59 2.74 23.36 15.79
N ASP A 60 1.59 23.54 15.13
CA ASP A 60 1.19 22.69 14.00
C ASP A 60 2.14 22.89 12.81
N ILE A 61 2.51 24.16 12.53
CA ILE A 61 3.46 24.50 11.47
C ILE A 61 4.84 23.89 11.76
N ALA A 62 5.31 23.98 13.01
CA ALA A 62 6.57 23.39 13.42
C ALA A 62 6.55 21.86 13.28
N ALA A 63 5.45 21.20 13.66
CA ALA A 63 5.27 19.76 13.51
C ALA A 63 5.24 19.33 12.03
N LEU A 64 4.56 20.10 11.16
CA LEU A 64 4.56 19.87 9.72
C LEU A 64 5.97 19.95 9.13
N LYS A 65 6.75 20.98 9.48
CA LYS A 65 8.15 21.13 9.03
C LYS A 65 9.03 19.97 9.50
N GLN A 66 8.94 19.59 10.78
CA GLN A 66 9.68 18.44 11.31
C GLN A 66 9.30 17.13 10.60
N GLY A 67 8.02 16.99 10.21
CA GLY A 67 7.54 15.83 9.43
C GLY A 67 8.19 15.70 8.06
N LEU A 68 8.64 16.81 7.46
CA LEU A 68 9.29 16.84 6.14
C LEU A 68 10.77 16.46 6.18
N TYR A 69 11.42 16.47 7.35
CA TYR A 69 12.86 16.21 7.46
C TYR A 69 13.22 14.73 7.46
N PRO A 70 14.46 14.36 7.07
CA PRO A 70 14.89 12.96 6.95
C PRO A 70 14.66 12.11 8.20
N ALA A 71 14.82 12.67 9.39
CA ALA A 71 14.56 11.97 10.66
C ALA A 71 13.14 11.40 10.77
N SER A 72 12.17 11.99 10.07
CA SER A 72 10.77 11.57 10.04
C SER A 72 10.41 10.68 8.84
N LEU A 73 11.38 10.31 7.98
CA LEU A 73 11.17 9.63 6.70
C LEU A 73 10.27 8.39 6.82
N VAL A 74 10.57 7.50 7.76
CA VAL A 74 9.82 6.24 7.96
C VAL A 74 8.37 6.55 8.34
N ARG A 75 8.19 7.40 9.34
CA ARG A 75 6.87 7.81 9.84
C ARG A 75 6.05 8.50 8.77
N GLN A 76 6.65 9.44 8.04
CA GLN A 76 5.99 10.19 6.96
C GLN A 76 5.60 9.28 5.80
N THR A 77 6.49 8.35 5.40
CA THR A 77 6.20 7.41 4.31
C THR A 77 5.09 6.44 4.69
N LEU A 78 5.13 5.85 5.88
CA LEU A 78 4.10 4.92 6.33
C LEU A 78 2.75 5.64 6.57
N GLY A 79 2.75 6.76 7.28
CA GLY A 79 1.52 7.50 7.60
C GLY A 79 0.82 8.05 6.37
N GLY A 80 1.56 8.59 5.41
CA GLY A 80 1.00 9.20 4.20
C GLY A 80 0.63 8.19 3.11
N TRP A 81 1.37 7.07 2.99
CA TRP A 81 1.34 6.26 1.77
C TRP A 81 0.94 4.80 1.97
N ALA A 82 0.74 4.32 3.19
CA ALA A 82 0.32 2.93 3.42
C ALA A 82 -1.01 2.60 2.72
N ASN A 83 -2.04 3.41 2.91
CA ASN A 83 -3.35 3.19 2.30
C ASN A 83 -3.38 3.62 0.84
N LEU A 84 -2.96 4.85 0.53
CA LEU A 84 -3.02 5.37 -0.84
C LEU A 84 -2.08 4.58 -1.78
N GLY A 85 -0.86 4.27 -1.35
CA GLY A 85 0.05 3.40 -2.09
C GLY A 85 -0.46 1.97 -2.19
N GLY A 86 -1.19 1.49 -1.18
CA GLY A 86 -1.91 0.22 -1.22
C GLY A 86 -2.93 0.16 -2.36
N VAL A 87 -3.67 1.24 -2.62
CA VAL A 87 -4.56 1.35 -3.78
C VAL A 87 -3.80 1.14 -5.09
N PHE A 88 -2.63 1.76 -5.24
CA PHE A 88 -1.79 1.57 -6.43
C PHE A 88 -1.27 0.12 -6.53
N ALA A 89 -0.92 -0.49 -5.41
CA ALA A 89 -0.52 -1.89 -5.36
C ALA A 89 -1.67 -2.85 -5.75
N LEU A 90 -2.90 -2.58 -5.30
CA LEU A 90 -4.10 -3.30 -5.72
C LEU A 90 -4.30 -3.20 -7.24
N ILE A 91 -4.21 -2.00 -7.79
CA ILE A 91 -4.32 -1.77 -9.25
C ILE A 91 -3.25 -2.57 -9.99
N LEU A 92 -1.99 -2.57 -9.50
CA LEU A 92 -0.92 -3.40 -10.07
C LEU A 92 -1.30 -4.88 -10.04
N GLY A 93 -1.76 -5.41 -8.91
CA GLY A 93 -2.19 -6.80 -8.77
C GLY A 93 -3.30 -7.16 -9.77
N VAL A 94 -4.29 -6.28 -9.92
CA VAL A 94 -5.36 -6.46 -10.90
C VAL A 94 -4.82 -6.43 -12.33
N LEU A 95 -3.91 -5.51 -12.66
CA LEU A 95 -3.28 -5.44 -14.00
C LEU A 95 -2.44 -6.69 -14.31
N PHE A 96 -1.77 -7.26 -13.30
CA PHE A 96 -1.00 -8.50 -13.47
C PHE A 96 -1.87 -9.68 -13.88
N GLN A 97 -3.07 -9.81 -13.32
CA GLN A 97 -3.95 -10.94 -13.54
C GLN A 97 -5.08 -10.63 -14.53
N GLY A 98 -5.75 -9.50 -14.35
CA GLY A 98 -6.98 -9.17 -15.06
C GLY A 98 -6.78 -8.86 -16.54
N SER A 99 -5.61 -8.32 -16.93
CA SER A 99 -5.32 -8.04 -18.34
C SER A 99 -5.27 -9.30 -19.22
N GLU A 100 -4.93 -10.44 -18.64
CA GLU A 100 -4.86 -11.70 -19.40
C GLU A 100 -6.26 -12.27 -19.69
N TYR A 101 -7.20 -12.03 -18.80
CA TYR A 101 -8.61 -12.36 -19.06
C TYR A 101 -9.19 -11.46 -20.16
N GLY A 102 -8.87 -10.16 -20.15
CA GLY A 102 -9.34 -9.23 -21.18
C GLY A 102 -8.75 -9.47 -22.57
N TRP A 103 -7.59 -10.09 -22.68
CA TRP A 103 -6.92 -10.39 -23.95
C TRP A 103 -7.12 -11.85 -24.41
N GLU A 104 -7.95 -12.63 -23.70
CA GLU A 104 -8.19 -14.05 -23.96
C GLU A 104 -6.92 -14.93 -24.04
N THR A 105 -5.79 -14.42 -23.57
CA THR A 105 -4.49 -15.11 -23.62
C THR A 105 -4.39 -16.24 -22.60
N VAL A 106 -5.30 -16.28 -21.63
CA VAL A 106 -5.33 -17.30 -20.56
C VAL A 106 -5.45 -18.70 -21.15
N LYS A 107 -6.29 -18.91 -22.19
CA LYS A 107 -6.45 -20.20 -22.86
C LYS A 107 -5.15 -20.69 -23.46
N THR A 108 -4.47 -19.84 -24.22
CA THR A 108 -3.20 -20.16 -24.89
C THR A 108 -2.09 -20.48 -23.89
N MET A 109 -2.03 -19.75 -22.77
CA MET A 109 -1.00 -19.95 -21.74
C MET A 109 -1.17 -21.26 -20.98
N TYR A 110 -2.40 -21.72 -20.74
CA TYR A 110 -2.64 -22.93 -19.96
C TYR A 110 -2.56 -24.23 -20.79
N ILE A 111 -2.58 -24.15 -22.12
CA ILE A 111 -2.37 -25.28 -23.01
C ILE A 111 -0.87 -25.57 -23.21
N GLN A 112 -0.02 -24.55 -23.06
CA GLN A 112 1.43 -24.68 -23.19
C GLN A 112 2.07 -25.17 -21.87
N ARG A 113 3.14 -25.96 -21.96
CA ARG A 113 4.01 -26.24 -20.80
C ARG A 113 4.81 -24.99 -20.44
N PRO A 114 4.95 -24.65 -19.13
CA PRO A 114 4.75 -25.40 -17.89
C PRO A 114 3.32 -25.29 -17.32
N GLY A 115 2.95 -26.21 -16.41
CA GLY A 115 1.60 -26.31 -15.85
C GLY A 115 1.11 -25.04 -15.12
N ARG A 116 -0.21 -24.94 -14.91
CA ARG A 116 -0.94 -23.77 -14.38
C ARG A 116 -0.33 -23.17 -13.10
N LEU A 117 0.05 -24.04 -12.12
CA LEU A 117 0.63 -23.58 -10.85
C LEU A 117 2.06 -23.05 -11.03
N THR A 118 2.84 -23.60 -11.95
CA THR A 118 4.19 -23.09 -12.26
C THR A 118 4.11 -21.71 -12.90
N MET A 119 3.15 -21.46 -13.76
CA MET A 119 2.90 -20.13 -14.34
C MET A 119 2.45 -19.16 -13.27
N LEU A 120 1.51 -19.57 -12.40
CA LEU A 120 1.05 -18.72 -11.30
C LEU A 120 2.19 -18.36 -10.32
N SER A 121 3.02 -19.34 -9.93
CA SER A 121 4.16 -19.06 -9.03
C SER A 121 5.17 -18.10 -9.65
N GLY A 122 5.46 -18.23 -10.95
CA GLY A 122 6.30 -17.26 -11.68
C GLY A 122 5.70 -15.86 -11.69
N LYS A 123 4.38 -15.77 -11.89
CA LYS A 123 3.63 -14.52 -11.89
C LYS A 123 3.62 -13.86 -10.49
N LEU A 124 3.29 -14.61 -9.44
CA LEU A 124 3.31 -14.08 -8.07
C LEU A 124 4.70 -13.61 -7.68
N GLY A 125 5.77 -14.36 -8.01
CA GLY A 125 7.13 -13.91 -7.78
C GLY A 125 7.48 -12.62 -8.52
N ALA A 126 7.05 -12.46 -9.78
CA ALA A 126 7.24 -11.23 -10.53
C ALA A 126 6.44 -10.05 -9.96
N LEU A 127 5.23 -10.30 -9.43
CA LEU A 127 4.44 -9.31 -8.72
C LEU A 127 5.17 -8.83 -7.46
N THR A 128 5.60 -9.75 -6.59
CA THR A 128 6.36 -9.46 -5.36
C THR A 128 7.59 -8.61 -5.65
N LEU A 129 8.34 -8.94 -6.73
CA LEU A 129 9.49 -8.13 -7.15
C LEU A 129 9.07 -6.72 -7.58
N THR A 130 7.97 -6.60 -8.32
CA THR A 130 7.46 -5.29 -8.78
C THR A 130 6.97 -4.43 -7.61
N VAL A 131 6.27 -5.04 -6.65
CA VAL A 131 5.81 -4.37 -5.41
C VAL A 131 6.99 -3.95 -4.55
N MET A 132 8.03 -4.78 -4.44
CA MET A 132 9.27 -4.41 -3.74
C MET A 132 9.96 -3.23 -4.44
N ALA A 133 10.06 -3.23 -5.78
CA ALA A 133 10.62 -2.12 -6.54
C ALA A 133 9.79 -0.83 -6.35
N MET A 134 8.46 -0.94 -6.27
CA MET A 134 7.57 0.19 -5.97
C MET A 134 7.81 0.75 -4.56
N ALA A 135 7.92 -0.10 -3.54
CA ALA A 135 8.22 0.31 -2.16
C ALA A 135 9.60 0.97 -2.05
N LEU A 136 10.63 0.38 -2.65
CA LEU A 136 11.97 0.94 -2.71
C LEU A 136 11.99 2.31 -3.41
N SER A 137 11.31 2.44 -4.55
CA SER A 137 11.23 3.70 -5.29
C SER A 137 10.56 4.80 -4.47
N LEU A 138 9.47 4.45 -3.76
CA LEU A 138 8.76 5.36 -2.89
C LEU A 138 9.67 5.86 -1.74
N PHE A 139 10.37 4.95 -1.06
CA PHE A 139 11.33 5.31 -0.02
C PHE A 139 12.46 6.19 -0.54
N ALA A 140 13.03 5.84 -1.70
CA ALA A 140 14.12 6.60 -2.32
C ALA A 140 13.69 8.02 -2.69
N VAL A 141 12.54 8.17 -3.33
CA VAL A 141 12.02 9.49 -3.74
C VAL A 141 11.67 10.35 -2.52
N ASN A 142 11.05 9.76 -1.49
CA ASN A 142 10.77 10.44 -0.23
C ASN A 142 12.05 10.84 0.51
N ALA A 143 13.09 10.00 0.50
CA ALA A 143 14.39 10.33 1.09
C ALA A 143 15.07 11.51 0.38
N ILE A 144 15.03 11.53 -0.96
CA ILE A 144 15.56 12.63 -1.76
C ILE A 144 14.79 13.92 -1.48
N ALA A 145 13.46 13.87 -1.46
CA ALA A 145 12.61 15.02 -1.20
C ALA A 145 12.83 15.58 0.22
N SER A 146 12.88 14.70 1.24
CA SER A 146 13.12 15.12 2.62
C SER A 146 14.50 15.75 2.81
N TYR A 147 15.54 15.18 2.20
CA TYR A 147 16.89 15.73 2.25
C TYR A 147 16.95 17.09 1.55
N ALA A 148 16.34 17.24 0.38
CA ALA A 148 16.33 18.49 -0.37
C ALA A 148 15.66 19.62 0.42
N ILE A 149 14.50 19.33 1.04
CA ILE A 149 13.78 20.32 1.86
C ILE A 149 14.60 20.67 3.12
N ALA A 150 15.12 19.69 3.84
CA ALA A 150 15.93 19.95 5.03
C ALA A 150 17.17 20.81 4.71
N SER A 151 17.83 20.53 3.57
CA SER A 151 18.99 21.31 3.12
C SER A 151 18.61 22.75 2.74
N ALA A 152 17.45 22.95 2.11
CA ALA A 152 16.96 24.28 1.72
C ALA A 152 16.54 25.11 2.93
N ASP A 153 15.92 24.47 3.93
CA ASP A 153 15.45 25.14 5.15
C ASP A 153 16.57 25.29 6.23
N GLY A 154 17.78 24.79 5.98
CA GLY A 154 18.86 24.73 6.97
C GLY A 154 18.55 23.82 8.16
N GLY A 155 17.66 22.84 7.98
CA GLY A 155 17.24 21.89 9.00
C GLY A 155 18.17 20.68 9.12
N ALA A 156 17.85 19.77 10.07
CA ALA A 156 18.63 18.56 10.29
C ALA A 156 18.49 17.58 9.13
N THR A 157 19.62 17.16 8.56
CA THR A 157 19.70 16.22 7.43
C THR A 157 20.01 14.78 7.87
N THR A 158 19.90 14.49 9.18
CA THR A 158 20.17 13.16 9.74
C THR A 158 19.02 12.19 9.43
N PHE A 159 19.37 11.03 8.88
CA PHE A 159 18.43 9.94 8.62
C PHE A 159 18.26 9.04 9.85
N PRO A 160 17.13 8.29 9.94
CA PRO A 160 16.96 7.22 10.92
C PRO A 160 18.05 6.15 10.77
N SER A 161 18.20 5.29 11.78
CA SER A 161 19.13 4.15 11.69
C SER A 161 18.82 3.26 10.50
N GLY A 162 19.86 2.60 9.94
CA GLY A 162 19.66 1.66 8.83
C GLY A 162 18.67 0.53 9.17
N LEU A 163 18.60 0.14 10.45
CA LEU A 163 17.64 -0.86 10.92
C LEU A 163 16.19 -0.31 10.88
N ASP A 164 15.98 0.94 11.28
CA ASP A 164 14.65 1.57 11.23
C ASP A 164 14.19 1.78 9.78
N LEU A 165 15.10 2.15 8.88
CA LEU A 165 14.82 2.23 7.45
C LEU A 165 14.42 0.87 6.88
N LEU A 166 15.13 -0.20 7.24
CA LEU A 166 14.82 -1.56 6.79
C LEU A 166 13.46 -2.04 7.34
N LYS A 167 13.18 -1.79 8.61
CA LYS A 167 11.88 -2.11 9.22
C LYS A 167 10.74 -1.36 8.54
N GLY A 168 10.92 -0.04 8.30
CA GLY A 168 9.92 0.79 7.63
C GLY A 168 9.67 0.34 6.19
N LEU A 169 10.75 0.04 5.43
CA LEU A 169 10.65 -0.51 4.08
C LEU A 169 9.93 -1.86 4.05
N SER A 170 10.26 -2.75 4.99
CA SER A 170 9.61 -4.06 5.10
C SER A 170 8.13 -3.94 5.44
N ALA A 171 7.77 -2.99 6.31
CA ALA A 171 6.38 -2.73 6.70
C ALA A 171 5.54 -2.23 5.51
N ILE A 172 6.02 -1.21 4.77
CA ILE A 172 5.29 -0.69 3.62
C ILE A 172 5.21 -1.71 2.49
N TRP A 173 6.29 -2.49 2.26
CA TRP A 173 6.28 -3.57 1.28
C TRP A 173 5.23 -4.62 1.65
N LEU A 174 5.14 -5.05 2.89
CA LEU A 174 4.16 -6.05 3.35
C LEU A 174 2.71 -5.55 3.16
N ILE A 175 2.45 -4.28 3.49
CA ILE A 175 1.14 -3.67 3.24
C ILE A 175 0.83 -3.66 1.74
N PHE A 176 1.77 -3.24 0.90
CA PHE A 176 1.58 -3.20 -0.55
C PHE A 176 1.42 -4.61 -1.14
N GLU A 177 2.16 -5.60 -0.63
CA GLU A 177 2.03 -7.00 -1.06
C GLU A 177 0.64 -7.56 -0.75
N PHE A 178 0.11 -7.29 0.44
CA PHE A 178 -1.27 -7.66 0.78
C PHE A 178 -2.28 -7.06 -0.22
N TRP A 179 -2.19 -5.75 -0.50
CA TRP A 179 -3.07 -5.08 -1.44
C TRP A 179 -2.94 -5.63 -2.87
N ALA A 180 -1.72 -5.90 -3.32
CA ALA A 180 -1.46 -6.46 -4.65
C ALA A 180 -2.04 -7.88 -4.77
N LEU A 181 -1.87 -8.74 -3.75
CA LEU A 181 -2.44 -10.07 -3.72
C LEU A 181 -3.97 -10.06 -3.64
N LEU A 182 -4.56 -9.10 -2.92
CA LEU A 182 -5.99 -8.84 -2.94
C LEU A 182 -6.46 -8.53 -4.37
N GLY A 183 -5.76 -7.66 -5.08
CA GLY A 183 -6.04 -7.33 -6.48
C GLY A 183 -5.96 -8.55 -7.41
N VAL A 184 -4.93 -9.39 -7.28
CA VAL A 184 -4.79 -10.64 -8.04
C VAL A 184 -5.93 -11.61 -7.72
N GLY A 185 -6.25 -11.78 -6.44
CA GLY A 185 -7.34 -12.67 -5.98
C GLY A 185 -8.69 -12.25 -6.56
N LEU A 186 -9.04 -10.97 -6.45
CA LEU A 186 -10.28 -10.43 -7.01
C LEU A 186 -10.34 -10.54 -8.53
N ALA A 187 -9.23 -10.21 -9.23
CA ALA A 187 -9.18 -10.35 -10.69
C ALA A 187 -9.32 -11.81 -11.14
N THR A 188 -8.78 -12.76 -10.36
CA THR A 188 -8.93 -14.20 -10.63
C THR A 188 -10.37 -14.67 -10.37
N LEU A 189 -11.02 -14.17 -9.32
CA LEU A 189 -12.39 -14.53 -8.98
C LEU A 189 -13.40 -14.02 -10.01
N PHE A 190 -13.31 -12.74 -10.36
CA PHE A 190 -14.30 -12.07 -11.21
C PHE A 190 -13.95 -12.11 -12.70
N ARG A 191 -12.70 -12.44 -13.08
CA ARG A 191 -12.24 -12.45 -14.48
C ARG A 191 -12.43 -11.11 -15.20
N GLN A 192 -12.58 -10.03 -14.46
CA GLN A 192 -12.85 -8.69 -14.96
C GLN A 192 -12.08 -7.65 -14.14
N SER A 193 -11.24 -6.85 -14.82
CA SER A 193 -10.38 -5.87 -14.14
C SER A 193 -11.17 -4.76 -13.46
N ALA A 194 -12.22 -4.23 -14.13
CA ALA A 194 -13.01 -3.13 -13.58
C ALA A 194 -13.71 -3.52 -12.27
N MET A 195 -14.33 -4.70 -12.24
CA MET A 195 -15.01 -5.22 -11.06
C MET A 195 -14.03 -5.50 -9.91
N ALA A 196 -12.86 -6.07 -10.25
CA ALA A 196 -11.82 -6.35 -9.26
C ALA A 196 -11.28 -5.06 -8.61
N ILE A 197 -11.04 -4.00 -9.41
CA ILE A 197 -10.63 -2.70 -8.89
C ILE A 197 -11.75 -2.09 -8.03
N GLY A 198 -12.98 -2.02 -8.53
CA GLY A 198 -14.10 -1.42 -7.81
C GLY A 198 -14.37 -2.08 -6.46
N LEU A 199 -14.41 -3.42 -6.40
CA LEU A 199 -14.63 -4.15 -5.15
C LEU A 199 -13.42 -4.06 -4.21
N GLY A 200 -12.20 -4.11 -4.75
CA GLY A 200 -10.99 -3.96 -3.95
C GLY A 200 -10.89 -2.58 -3.29
N LEU A 201 -11.23 -1.52 -4.02
CA LEU A 201 -11.28 -0.16 -3.48
C LEU A 201 -12.42 0.00 -2.46
N ALA A 202 -13.61 -0.52 -2.75
CA ALA A 202 -14.73 -0.49 -1.82
C ALA A 202 -14.39 -1.18 -0.50
N TYR A 203 -13.78 -2.37 -0.56
CA TYR A 203 -13.33 -3.09 0.62
C TYR A 203 -12.26 -2.31 1.39
N GLY A 204 -11.19 -1.94 0.71
CA GLY A 204 -9.98 -1.41 1.34
C GLY A 204 -10.10 0.03 1.84
N LEU A 205 -11.00 0.84 1.27
CA LEU A 205 -11.15 2.25 1.67
C LEU A 205 -12.43 2.52 2.47
N ILE A 206 -13.43 1.64 2.40
CA ILE A 206 -14.76 1.97 2.94
C ILE A 206 -15.29 0.85 3.83
N ILE A 207 -15.34 -0.39 3.35
CA ILE A 207 -16.16 -1.44 4.01
C ILE A 207 -15.62 -1.77 5.39
N GLU A 208 -14.32 -2.05 5.52
CA GLU A 208 -13.74 -2.45 6.79
C GLU A 208 -13.83 -1.31 7.82
N ASP A 209 -13.43 -0.11 7.46
CA ASP A 209 -13.46 1.07 8.34
C ASP A 209 -14.90 1.44 8.73
N LEU A 210 -15.85 1.36 7.79
CA LEU A 210 -17.26 1.63 8.06
C LEU A 210 -17.85 0.60 9.02
N VAL A 211 -17.59 -0.68 8.77
CA VAL A 211 -18.13 -1.78 9.60
C VAL A 211 -17.61 -1.66 11.03
N PHE A 212 -16.29 -1.54 11.21
CA PHE A 212 -15.72 -1.44 12.55
C PHE A 212 -15.94 -0.07 13.20
N GLY A 213 -16.05 0.99 12.42
CA GLY A 213 -16.46 2.32 12.91
C GLY A 213 -17.88 2.35 13.45
N LEU A 214 -18.81 1.62 12.83
CA LEU A 214 -20.19 1.48 13.33
C LEU A 214 -20.26 0.50 14.52
N LEU A 215 -19.67 -0.67 14.40
CA LEU A 215 -19.68 -1.71 15.44
C LEU A 215 -18.88 -1.27 16.68
N GLY A 216 -17.84 -0.48 16.52
CA GLY A 216 -17.02 0.06 17.61
C GLY A 216 -17.83 0.92 18.60
N ARG A 217 -18.95 1.51 18.13
CA ARG A 217 -19.87 2.26 19.01
C ARG A 217 -20.55 1.37 20.05
N LEU A 218 -20.63 0.07 19.82
CA LEU A 218 -21.17 -0.91 20.77
C LEU A 218 -20.20 -1.24 21.91
N ASN A 219 -18.94 -0.79 21.80
CA ASN A 219 -17.86 -1.00 22.79
C ASN A 219 -17.76 -2.44 23.33
N SER A 220 -17.96 -3.41 22.46
CA SER A 220 -17.91 -4.85 22.78
C SER A 220 -16.50 -5.38 22.60
N ASP A 221 -15.99 -6.10 23.60
CA ASP A 221 -14.66 -6.73 23.53
C ASP A 221 -14.61 -7.81 22.45
N THR A 222 -15.72 -8.50 22.20
CA THR A 222 -15.83 -9.46 21.08
C THR A 222 -15.60 -8.79 19.74
N ILE A 223 -16.15 -7.59 19.51
CA ILE A 223 -15.96 -6.85 18.26
C ILE A 223 -14.50 -6.42 18.11
N LYS A 224 -13.87 -5.94 19.18
CA LYS A 224 -12.44 -5.58 19.20
C LYS A 224 -11.57 -6.79 18.85
N SER A 225 -11.82 -7.95 19.47
CA SER A 225 -11.09 -9.19 19.19
C SER A 225 -11.26 -9.68 17.74
N ILE A 226 -12.43 -9.46 17.13
CA ILE A 226 -12.63 -9.75 15.73
C ILE A 226 -11.84 -8.76 14.85
N GLN A 227 -11.86 -7.47 15.16
CA GLN A 227 -11.16 -6.42 14.42
C GLN A 227 -9.64 -6.63 14.38
N GLU A 228 -9.05 -7.18 15.45
CA GLU A 228 -7.62 -7.53 15.53
C GLU A 228 -7.15 -8.51 14.43
N TRP A 229 -8.06 -9.22 13.77
CA TRP A 229 -7.73 -10.17 12.70
C TRP A 229 -8.03 -9.63 11.29
N PHE A 230 -8.48 -8.38 11.16
CA PHE A 230 -8.79 -7.80 9.86
C PHE A 230 -7.58 -7.05 9.27
N PRO A 231 -7.35 -7.17 7.95
CA PRO A 231 -6.08 -6.76 7.35
C PRO A 231 -5.91 -5.25 7.26
N ILE A 232 -6.97 -4.46 7.00
CA ILE A 232 -6.86 -3.01 6.89
C ILE A 232 -6.59 -2.39 8.27
N SER A 233 -7.29 -2.88 9.31
CA SER A 233 -7.04 -2.49 10.70
C SER A 233 -5.59 -2.79 11.10
N ASN A 234 -5.07 -3.97 10.73
CA ASN A 234 -3.68 -4.34 11.01
C ASN A 234 -2.65 -3.56 10.18
N ALA A 235 -2.96 -3.17 8.96
CA ALA A 235 -2.13 -2.21 8.23
C ALA A 235 -2.02 -0.88 8.99
N GLY A 236 -3.13 -0.38 9.55
CA GLY A 236 -3.16 0.78 10.43
C GLY A 236 -2.35 0.60 11.73
N TYR A 237 -2.47 -0.56 12.40
CA TYR A 237 -1.70 -0.87 13.63
C TYR A 237 -0.20 -0.96 13.34
N LEU A 238 0.18 -1.57 12.21
CA LEU A 238 1.56 -1.62 11.78
C LEU A 238 2.12 -0.21 11.54
N VAL A 239 1.38 0.66 10.87
CA VAL A 239 1.74 2.07 10.66
C VAL A 239 1.88 2.81 12.00
N ALA A 240 0.93 2.62 12.91
CA ALA A 240 0.96 3.24 14.24
C ALA A 240 2.15 2.80 15.09
N SER A 241 2.63 1.55 14.93
CA SER A 241 3.80 1.04 15.65
C SER A 241 5.10 1.79 15.33
N PHE A 242 5.15 2.52 14.20
CA PHE A 242 6.23 3.44 13.84
C PHE A 242 5.98 4.89 14.28
N GLY A 243 4.97 5.13 15.11
CA GLY A 243 4.58 6.48 15.54
C GLY A 243 3.96 7.33 14.42
N ALA A 244 3.56 6.69 13.32
CA ALA A 244 2.86 7.37 12.24
C ALA A 244 1.37 7.47 12.58
N THR A 245 0.78 8.64 12.31
CA THR A 245 -0.65 8.88 12.43
C THR A 245 -1.27 8.98 11.04
N ALA A 246 -2.55 8.63 10.93
CA ALA A 246 -3.29 8.88 9.70
C ALA A 246 -3.23 10.37 9.31
N PRO A 247 -3.34 10.73 8.01
CA PRO A 247 -3.31 12.11 7.56
C PRO A 247 -4.30 12.97 8.35
N THR A 248 -3.85 14.16 8.74
CA THR A 248 -4.64 15.15 9.49
C THR A 248 -5.96 15.46 8.78
N GLY A 249 -7.08 15.22 9.42
CA GLY A 249 -8.43 15.51 8.91
C GLY A 249 -9.47 14.44 9.21
N GLY A 250 -9.03 13.25 9.64
CA GLY A 250 -9.92 12.22 10.17
C GLY A 250 -10.13 12.36 11.69
N PRO A 251 -11.12 11.66 12.28
CA PRO A 251 -11.21 11.52 13.72
C PRO A 251 -9.88 10.96 14.26
N PRO A 252 -9.46 11.36 15.49
CA PRO A 252 -8.25 10.83 16.09
C PRO A 252 -8.30 9.29 16.01
N ALA A 253 -7.25 8.70 15.45
CA ALA A 253 -7.16 7.25 15.35
C ALA A 253 -7.33 6.67 16.76
N ALA A 254 -8.25 5.74 16.91
CA ALA A 254 -8.37 4.99 18.16
C ALA A 254 -7.01 4.35 18.46
N ALA A 255 -6.68 4.19 19.74
CA ALA A 255 -5.46 3.49 20.13
C ALA A 255 -5.43 2.12 19.42
N PRO A 256 -4.27 1.72 18.85
CA PRO A 256 -4.18 0.45 18.14
C PRO A 256 -4.55 -0.70 19.11
N LEU A 257 -5.41 -1.61 18.68
CA LEU A 257 -5.84 -2.76 19.47
C LEU A 257 -4.75 -3.83 19.53
N ALA A 258 -3.83 -3.84 18.55
CA ALA A 258 -2.76 -4.83 18.45
C ALA A 258 -1.40 -4.15 18.24
N ASP A 259 -0.33 -4.85 18.61
CA ASP A 259 1.04 -4.39 18.42
C ASP A 259 1.58 -4.66 16.99
N GLY A 260 2.76 -4.11 16.69
CA GLY A 260 3.40 -4.26 15.38
C GLY A 260 3.65 -5.73 14.98
N PRO A 261 4.22 -6.60 15.83
CA PRO A 261 4.41 -8.02 15.54
C PRO A 261 3.13 -8.77 15.19
N HIS A 262 2.04 -8.54 15.95
CA HIS A 262 0.73 -9.12 15.65
C HIS A 262 0.23 -8.66 14.26
N ALA A 263 0.33 -7.37 13.99
CA ALA A 263 -0.07 -6.79 12.71
C ALA A 263 0.69 -7.41 11.52
N VAL A 264 2.00 -7.62 11.67
CA VAL A 264 2.82 -8.32 10.65
C VAL A 264 2.32 -9.74 10.44
N LEU A 265 2.07 -10.50 11.53
CA LEU A 265 1.58 -11.87 11.44
C LEU A 265 0.23 -11.93 10.70
N VAL A 266 -0.72 -11.09 11.07
CA VAL A 266 -2.05 -11.05 10.43
C VAL A 266 -1.93 -10.73 8.93
N LEU A 267 -1.14 -9.72 8.56
CA LEU A 267 -0.93 -9.38 7.14
C LEU A 267 -0.27 -10.52 6.36
N LEU A 268 0.69 -11.24 6.95
CA LEU A 268 1.31 -12.41 6.33
C LEU A 268 0.30 -13.56 6.15
N VAL A 269 -0.55 -13.82 7.14
CA VAL A 269 -1.61 -14.85 7.05
C VAL A 269 -2.59 -14.50 5.93
N TRP A 270 -3.03 -13.25 5.83
CA TRP A 270 -3.91 -12.80 4.76
C TRP A 270 -3.24 -12.87 3.39
N ALA A 271 -1.99 -12.44 3.26
CA ALA A 271 -1.23 -12.53 2.02
C ALA A 271 -1.08 -14.00 1.56
N ALA A 272 -0.71 -14.89 2.47
CA ALA A 272 -0.61 -16.33 2.18
C ALA A 272 -1.98 -16.93 1.82
N GLY A 273 -3.05 -16.56 2.55
CA GLY A 273 -4.42 -17.00 2.29
C GLY A 273 -4.92 -16.58 0.91
N LEU A 274 -4.69 -15.32 0.52
CA LEU A 274 -5.05 -14.81 -0.81
C LEU A 274 -4.26 -15.51 -1.92
N GLY A 275 -2.97 -15.75 -1.72
CA GLY A 275 -2.15 -16.52 -2.65
C GLY A 275 -2.64 -17.96 -2.80
N ALA A 276 -2.96 -18.63 -1.68
CA ALA A 276 -3.50 -19.98 -1.68
C ALA A 276 -4.89 -20.05 -2.34
N LEU A 277 -5.79 -19.11 -2.03
CA LEU A 277 -7.10 -19.01 -2.66
C LEU A 277 -6.97 -18.85 -4.17
N THR A 278 -6.10 -17.96 -4.61
CA THR A 278 -5.82 -17.76 -6.04
C THR A 278 -5.33 -19.05 -6.71
N ALA A 279 -4.41 -19.78 -6.05
CA ALA A 279 -3.90 -21.04 -6.55
C ALA A 279 -4.98 -22.13 -6.67
N VAL A 280 -5.87 -22.23 -5.68
CA VAL A 280 -7.00 -23.16 -5.69
C VAL A 280 -7.97 -22.83 -6.82
N VAL A 281 -8.32 -21.55 -6.99
CA VAL A 281 -9.22 -21.10 -8.06
C VAL A 281 -8.63 -21.41 -9.44
N VAL A 282 -7.35 -21.07 -9.66
CA VAL A 282 -6.65 -21.35 -10.93
C VAL A 282 -6.54 -22.85 -11.22
N ARG A 283 -6.37 -23.68 -10.17
CA ARG A 283 -6.29 -25.15 -10.32
C ARG A 283 -7.63 -25.78 -10.67
N ARG A 284 -8.72 -25.35 -10.00
CA ARG A 284 -10.04 -26.01 -10.08
C ARG A 284 -10.92 -25.50 -11.22
N ARG A 285 -10.72 -24.28 -11.70
CA ARG A 285 -11.56 -23.72 -12.75
C ARG A 285 -11.10 -24.17 -14.13
N ASP A 286 -12.07 -24.65 -14.92
CA ASP A 286 -11.85 -24.91 -16.33
C ASP A 286 -11.69 -23.61 -17.11
N VAL A 287 -10.86 -23.68 -18.15
CA VAL A 287 -10.59 -22.57 -19.08
C VAL A 287 -11.61 -22.70 -20.21
N THR A 288 -12.87 -22.36 -19.91
CA THR A 288 -13.92 -22.26 -20.94
C THR A 288 -13.90 -20.89 -21.58
#